data_bd173d0751a88a87fdb6d11a6adbc97b
#
_entry.id   bd173d0751a88a87fdb6d11a6adbc97b
#
_cell.length_a   1.000
_cell.length_b   1.000
_cell.length_c   1.000
_cell.angle_alpha   90.00
_cell.angle_beta   90.00
_cell.angle_gamma   90.00
#
_symmetry.space_group_name_H-M   'P 1'
#
loop_
_entity.id
_entity.type
_entity.pdbx_description
1 polymer ?
#
loop_
_entity_poly.entity_id
_entity_poly.type
_entity_poly.pdbx_seq_one_letter_code
_entity_poly.pdbx_strand_id
1 'polypeptide(L)'
;MASLTQQPRYKYTLFIHVCDNNQELYNMYNTKIEHHNSQLLTNTHPDSGFDVFVPKQTIMKHTSVNKVPMGIKCAMVKHKSSQDVPCGYYLYPRSSISKTNFRLANNVGIIDSGYRGVVTGMFDLIYTNQEETCDIYTRLLQICSPTLEPFKVVLVNDDNSLGSTQRNTGGFGSTGR
;
A
#
# COMPACT_ATOMS: atom_id res chain seq x y z
N MET A 1 -31.09 5.62 27.34
CA MET A 1 -31.02 4.83 26.09
C MET A 1 -29.55 4.82 25.65
N ALA A 2 -28.86 3.70 25.83
CA ALA A 2 -27.47 3.58 25.40
C ALA A 2 -27.44 3.53 23.88
N SER A 3 -26.76 4.47 23.25
CA SER A 3 -26.45 4.45 21.83
C SER A 3 -25.67 3.15 21.54
N LEU A 4 -26.29 2.22 20.84
CA LEU A 4 -25.61 1.08 20.24
C LEU A 4 -24.68 1.66 19.16
N THR A 5 -23.44 1.97 19.52
CA THR A 5 -22.40 2.25 18.55
C THR A 5 -22.20 0.98 17.73
N GLN A 6 -22.75 0.98 16.52
CA GLN A 6 -22.58 -0.10 15.56
C GLN A 6 -21.08 -0.30 15.36
N GLN A 7 -20.58 -1.48 15.73
CA GLN A 7 -19.18 -1.84 15.50
C GLN A 7 -18.88 -1.72 14.01
N PRO A 8 -17.71 -1.16 13.63
CA PRO A 8 -17.35 -1.05 12.22
C PRO A 8 -17.38 -2.47 11.60
N ARG A 9 -18.01 -2.58 10.44
CA ARG A 9 -18.20 -3.84 9.71
C ARG A 9 -16.86 -4.52 9.35
N TYR A 10 -15.77 -3.75 9.30
CA TYR A 10 -14.42 -4.21 8.95
C TYR A 10 -13.47 -4.00 10.12
N LYS A 11 -12.58 -4.97 10.29
CA LYS A 11 -11.58 -4.96 11.36
C LYS A 11 -10.46 -3.93 11.12
N TYR A 12 -10.21 -3.58 9.86
CA TYR A 12 -9.15 -2.65 9.47
C TYR A 12 -9.65 -1.61 8.47
N THR A 13 -9.05 -0.43 8.53
CA THR A 13 -9.16 0.61 7.49
C THR A 13 -7.76 1.08 7.09
N LEU A 14 -7.50 1.10 5.78
CA LEU A 14 -6.31 1.68 5.18
C LEU A 14 -6.65 3.10 4.70
N PHE A 15 -5.91 4.09 5.16
CA PHE A 15 -5.95 5.45 4.65
C PHE A 15 -4.82 5.65 3.65
N ILE A 16 -5.12 6.25 2.50
CA ILE A 16 -4.17 6.51 1.42
C ILE A 16 -4.16 8.00 1.11
N HIS A 17 -2.98 8.61 1.07
CA HIS A 17 -2.73 9.95 0.55
C HIS A 17 -1.87 9.84 -0.71
N VAL A 18 -2.30 10.50 -1.82
CA VAL A 18 -1.52 10.57 -3.07
C VAL A 18 -0.60 11.77 -3.01
N CYS A 19 0.71 11.52 -3.18
CA CYS A 19 1.76 12.54 -3.11
C CYS A 19 1.79 13.44 -4.36
N ASP A 20 2.52 14.56 -4.23
CA ASP A 20 2.92 15.43 -5.35
C ASP A 20 1.74 16.00 -6.19
N ASN A 21 0.53 16.10 -5.61
CA ASN A 21 -0.66 16.57 -6.30
C ASN A 21 -0.92 15.89 -7.66
N ASN A 22 -0.53 14.60 -7.80
CA ASN A 22 -0.75 13.82 -9.01
C ASN A 22 -2.23 13.49 -9.18
N GLN A 23 -2.93 14.36 -9.90
CA GLN A 23 -4.39 14.26 -10.08
C GLN A 23 -4.81 12.99 -10.84
N GLU A 24 -4.01 12.52 -11.80
CA GLU A 24 -4.33 11.30 -12.54
C GLU A 24 -4.24 10.07 -11.63
N LEU A 25 -3.15 9.95 -10.88
CA LEU A 25 -2.99 8.88 -9.90
C LEU A 25 -4.08 8.94 -8.81
N TYR A 26 -4.46 10.14 -8.37
CA TYR A 26 -5.56 10.34 -7.43
C TYR A 26 -6.88 9.79 -7.99
N ASN A 27 -7.23 10.13 -9.23
CA ASN A 27 -8.46 9.67 -9.88
C ASN A 27 -8.46 8.13 -10.04
N MET A 28 -7.32 7.53 -10.37
CA MET A 28 -7.18 6.08 -10.46
C MET A 28 -7.41 5.41 -9.10
N TYR A 29 -6.83 5.96 -8.03
CA TYR A 29 -7.06 5.44 -6.68
C TYR A 29 -8.51 5.63 -6.24
N ASN A 30 -9.14 6.76 -6.54
CA ASN A 30 -10.55 7.00 -6.23
C ASN A 30 -11.44 5.91 -6.85
N THR A 31 -11.33 5.70 -8.15
CA THR A 31 -12.10 4.66 -8.87
C THR A 31 -11.81 3.26 -8.32
N LYS A 32 -10.54 2.94 -8.06
CA LYS A 32 -10.15 1.64 -7.52
C LYS A 32 -10.71 1.41 -6.11
N ILE A 33 -10.71 2.44 -5.27
CA ILE A 33 -11.22 2.39 -3.90
C ILE A 33 -12.74 2.20 -3.89
N GLU A 34 -13.46 2.90 -4.74
CA GLU A 34 -14.91 2.72 -4.90
C GLU A 34 -15.24 1.27 -5.27
N HIS A 35 -14.54 0.72 -6.28
CA HIS A 35 -14.71 -0.67 -6.68
C HIS A 35 -14.36 -1.64 -5.54
N HIS A 36 -13.19 -1.49 -4.91
CA HIS A 36 -12.76 -2.34 -3.80
C HIS A 36 -13.77 -2.35 -2.65
N ASN A 37 -14.20 -1.16 -2.21
CA ASN A 37 -15.15 -1.04 -1.11
C ASN A 37 -16.54 -1.60 -1.48
N SER A 38 -16.97 -1.50 -2.74
CA SER A 38 -18.22 -2.12 -3.20
C SER A 38 -18.13 -3.65 -3.15
N GLN A 39 -17.00 -4.24 -3.53
CA GLN A 39 -16.77 -5.68 -3.43
C GLN A 39 -16.82 -6.20 -1.98
N LEU A 40 -16.39 -5.39 -1.01
CA LEU A 40 -16.53 -5.74 0.40
C LEU A 40 -18.00 -5.91 0.84
N LEU A 41 -18.94 -5.29 0.14
CA LEU A 41 -20.38 -5.35 0.46
C LEU A 41 -21.10 -6.48 -0.26
N THR A 42 -20.66 -6.83 -1.46
CA THR A 42 -21.39 -7.67 -2.40
C THR A 42 -20.73 -9.03 -2.64
N ASN A 43 -19.41 -9.13 -2.46
CA ASN A 43 -18.68 -10.36 -2.66
C ASN A 43 -18.56 -11.15 -1.35
N THR A 44 -18.90 -12.42 -1.35
CA THR A 44 -18.74 -13.32 -0.19
C THR A 44 -17.28 -13.68 0.09
N HIS A 45 -16.41 -13.54 -0.91
CA HIS A 45 -14.97 -13.84 -0.83
C HIS A 45 -14.16 -12.65 -1.38
N PRO A 46 -14.16 -11.48 -0.68
CA PRO A 46 -13.45 -10.30 -1.15
C PRO A 46 -11.93 -10.51 -1.06
N ASP A 47 -11.20 -9.77 -1.91
CA ASP A 47 -9.75 -9.83 -1.99
C ASP A 47 -9.08 -9.42 -0.66
N SER A 48 -8.00 -10.12 -0.30
CA SER A 48 -7.16 -9.79 0.87
C SER A 48 -6.17 -8.65 0.59
N GLY A 49 -5.91 -8.31 -0.68
CA GLY A 49 -4.93 -7.32 -1.09
C GLY A 49 -5.54 -6.14 -1.83
N PHE A 50 -4.99 -4.96 -1.59
CA PHE A 50 -5.28 -3.75 -2.36
C PHE A 50 -4.07 -3.38 -3.21
N ASP A 51 -4.21 -3.46 -4.55
CA ASP A 51 -3.12 -3.19 -5.49
C ASP A 51 -2.66 -1.73 -5.44
N VAL A 52 -1.36 -1.51 -5.55
CA VAL A 52 -0.75 -0.19 -5.71
C VAL A 52 -0.19 -0.01 -7.13
N PHE A 53 -0.22 1.23 -7.61
CA PHE A 53 0.22 1.59 -8.96
C PHE A 53 1.65 2.12 -8.96
N VAL A 54 2.42 1.78 -9.99
CA VAL A 54 3.68 2.46 -10.31
C VAL A 54 3.33 3.85 -10.89
N PRO A 55 3.70 4.97 -10.25
CA PRO A 55 3.16 6.29 -10.60
C PRO A 55 3.79 6.92 -11.85
N LYS A 56 4.91 6.36 -12.34
CA LYS A 56 5.63 6.82 -13.54
C LYS A 56 6.40 5.68 -14.17
N GLN A 57 6.59 5.75 -15.47
CA GLN A 57 7.46 4.80 -16.18
C GLN A 57 8.86 4.80 -15.54
N THR A 58 9.40 3.62 -15.27
CA THR A 58 10.67 3.43 -14.58
C THR A 58 11.53 2.41 -15.31
N ILE A 59 12.78 2.79 -15.58
CA ILE A 59 13.78 1.87 -16.13
C ILE A 59 14.39 1.08 -14.97
N MET A 60 14.27 -0.24 -15.03
CA MET A 60 14.82 -1.19 -14.06
C MET A 60 16.17 -1.71 -14.55
N LYS A 61 17.19 -1.65 -13.69
CA LYS A 61 18.57 -2.08 -13.98
C LYS A 61 18.82 -3.46 -13.37
N HIS A 62 19.48 -4.32 -14.14
CA HIS A 62 19.87 -5.67 -13.68
C HIS A 62 21.07 -5.67 -12.73
N THR A 63 21.86 -4.58 -12.71
CA THR A 63 23.10 -4.47 -11.95
C THR A 63 22.92 -3.97 -10.51
N SER A 64 21.70 -3.58 -10.13
CA SER A 64 21.42 -2.99 -8.81
C SER A 64 19.96 -3.16 -8.42
N VAL A 65 19.70 -3.08 -7.12
CA VAL A 65 18.33 -3.01 -6.61
C VAL A 65 17.68 -1.70 -7.05
N ASN A 66 16.48 -1.80 -7.62
CA ASN A 66 15.72 -0.68 -8.16
C ASN A 66 14.72 -0.18 -7.12
N LYS A 67 14.89 1.06 -6.69
CA LYS A 67 13.99 1.72 -5.75
C LYS A 67 12.85 2.42 -6.51
N VAL A 68 11.62 1.96 -6.34
CA VAL A 68 10.43 2.48 -7.01
C VAL A 68 9.44 3.03 -5.99
N PRO A 69 9.39 4.36 -5.80
CA PRO A 69 8.37 5.00 -4.98
C PRO A 69 7.00 4.85 -5.64
N MET A 70 5.96 4.47 -4.87
CA MET A 70 4.60 4.26 -5.37
C MET A 70 3.74 5.53 -5.38
N GLY A 71 4.32 6.69 -5.02
CA GLY A 71 3.63 7.98 -5.05
C GLY A 71 2.48 8.11 -4.03
N ILE A 72 2.44 7.23 -3.03
CA ILE A 72 1.43 7.27 -1.97
C ILE A 72 2.08 7.14 -0.59
N LYS A 73 1.44 7.74 0.40
CA LYS A 73 1.66 7.48 1.83
C LYS A 73 0.43 6.82 2.41
N CYS A 74 0.62 5.95 3.39
CA CYS A 74 -0.48 5.18 3.96
C CYS A 74 -0.40 5.10 5.49
N ALA A 75 -1.57 4.91 6.10
CA ALA A 75 -1.71 4.52 7.51
C ALA A 75 -2.82 3.47 7.63
N MET A 76 -2.62 2.46 8.46
CA MET A 76 -3.66 1.48 8.73
C MET A 76 -4.06 1.54 10.20
N VAL A 77 -5.36 1.45 10.44
CA VAL A 77 -5.93 1.33 11.79
C VAL A 77 -6.67 0.01 11.93
N LYS A 78 -6.60 -0.55 13.13
CA LYS A 78 -7.41 -1.68 13.57
C LYS A 78 -8.53 -1.15 14.46
N HIS A 79 -9.77 -1.44 14.10
CA HIS A 79 -10.93 -1.09 14.89
C HIS A 79 -11.06 -2.01 16.10
N LYS A 80 -11.18 -1.41 17.28
CA LYS A 80 -11.49 -2.10 18.55
C LYS A 80 -12.72 -1.45 19.19
N SER A 81 -13.35 -2.15 20.11
CA SER A 81 -14.58 -1.67 20.75
C SER A 81 -14.42 -0.34 21.50
N SER A 82 -13.23 -0.03 22.01
CA SER A 82 -12.95 1.19 22.79
C SER A 82 -12.38 2.33 21.96
N GLN A 83 -11.52 2.02 20.97
CA GLN A 83 -10.87 3.03 20.12
C GLN A 83 -10.13 2.37 18.95
N ASP A 84 -9.91 3.11 17.89
CA ASP A 84 -9.06 2.70 16.78
C ASP A 84 -7.58 2.72 17.19
N VAL A 85 -6.85 1.71 16.77
CA VAL A 85 -5.42 1.55 17.10
C VAL A 85 -4.61 1.49 15.82
N PRO A 86 -3.57 2.36 15.64
CA PRO A 86 -2.64 2.23 14.53
C PRO A 86 -2.01 0.84 14.49
N CYS A 87 -1.90 0.24 13.32
CA CYS A 87 -1.25 -1.05 13.13
C CYS A 87 -0.37 -1.07 11.88
N GLY A 88 0.66 -1.92 11.90
CA GLY A 88 1.48 -2.20 10.72
C GLY A 88 0.68 -2.99 9.69
N TYR A 89 1.23 -3.06 8.48
CA TYR A 89 0.64 -3.80 7.36
C TYR A 89 1.75 -4.34 6.45
N TYR A 90 1.37 -5.22 5.53
CA TYR A 90 2.31 -5.82 4.59
C TYR A 90 2.20 -5.20 3.19
N LEU A 91 3.35 -5.12 2.53
CA LEU A 91 3.46 -4.83 1.11
C LEU A 91 3.97 -6.09 0.40
N TYR A 92 3.06 -6.82 -0.23
CA TYR A 92 3.35 -8.07 -0.94
C TYR A 92 3.48 -7.85 -2.44
N PRO A 93 4.28 -8.67 -3.14
CA PRO A 93 4.16 -8.77 -4.58
C PRO A 93 2.79 -9.35 -4.97
N ARG A 94 2.27 -8.91 -6.11
CA ARG A 94 1.10 -9.57 -6.72
C ARG A 94 1.52 -10.89 -7.37
N SER A 95 0.57 -11.83 -7.47
CA SER A 95 0.84 -13.11 -8.16
C SER A 95 1.29 -12.93 -9.61
N SER A 96 0.79 -11.89 -10.30
CA SER A 96 1.18 -11.55 -11.67
C SER A 96 2.64 -11.11 -11.85
N ILE A 97 3.35 -10.75 -10.79
CA ILE A 97 4.79 -10.43 -10.86
C ILE A 97 5.59 -11.64 -11.36
N SER A 98 5.08 -12.86 -11.11
CA SER A 98 5.70 -14.10 -11.60
C SER A 98 5.81 -14.19 -13.12
N LYS A 99 5.04 -13.40 -13.87
CA LYS A 99 5.04 -13.30 -15.32
C LYS A 99 6.02 -12.25 -15.86
N THR A 100 6.79 -11.61 -14.99
CA THR A 100 7.78 -10.58 -15.31
C THR A 100 9.15 -11.01 -14.82
N ASN A 101 10.19 -10.29 -15.24
CA ASN A 101 11.53 -10.45 -14.69
C ASN A 101 11.73 -9.68 -13.37
N PHE A 102 10.72 -8.98 -12.87
CA PHE A 102 10.81 -8.23 -11.63
C PHE A 102 10.59 -9.14 -10.42
N ARG A 103 11.36 -8.90 -9.35
CA ARG A 103 11.16 -9.55 -8.04
C ARG A 103 11.31 -8.52 -6.95
N LEU A 104 10.48 -8.62 -5.91
CA LEU A 104 10.63 -7.80 -4.72
C LEU A 104 11.86 -8.27 -3.92
N ALA A 105 12.90 -7.44 -3.86
CA ALA A 105 14.22 -7.80 -3.34
C ALA A 105 14.21 -8.23 -1.86
N ASN A 106 13.31 -7.68 -1.06
CA ASN A 106 13.11 -8.05 0.34
C ASN A 106 11.95 -9.04 0.56
N ASN A 107 11.47 -9.71 -0.48
CA ASN A 107 10.36 -10.66 -0.49
C ASN A 107 9.02 -10.09 0.02
N VAL A 108 9.02 -9.44 1.18
CA VAL A 108 7.85 -8.81 1.83
C VAL A 108 8.28 -7.48 2.44
N GLY A 109 7.53 -6.42 2.15
CA GLY A 109 7.65 -5.16 2.87
C GLY A 109 6.84 -5.21 4.15
N ILE A 110 7.49 -4.99 5.29
CA ILE A 110 6.81 -4.78 6.57
C ILE A 110 6.75 -3.27 6.80
N ILE A 111 5.54 -2.73 6.82
CA ILE A 111 5.30 -1.31 7.04
C ILE A 111 4.82 -1.10 8.47
N ASP A 112 5.63 -0.46 9.27
CA ASP A 112 5.31 -0.22 10.68
C ASP A 112 4.17 0.79 10.85
N SER A 113 3.42 0.66 11.92
CA SER A 113 2.25 1.50 12.23
C SER A 113 2.53 3.00 12.27
N GLY A 114 3.78 3.38 12.58
CA GLY A 114 4.23 4.77 12.65
C GLY A 114 4.89 5.30 11.37
N TYR A 115 5.07 4.49 10.33
CA TYR A 115 5.70 4.95 9.09
C TYR A 115 4.75 5.87 8.31
N ARG A 116 5.26 7.05 7.91
CA ARG A 116 4.54 8.07 7.13
C ARG A 116 5.30 8.49 5.87
N GLY A 117 6.33 7.73 5.51
CA GLY A 117 7.06 7.94 4.25
C GLY A 117 6.29 7.38 3.06
N VAL A 118 6.82 7.67 1.86
CA VAL A 118 6.27 7.15 0.61
C VAL A 118 6.44 5.64 0.55
N VAL A 119 5.35 4.91 0.31
CA VAL A 119 5.38 3.46 0.07
C VAL A 119 6.32 3.18 -1.11
N THR A 120 7.29 2.32 -0.91
CA THR A 120 8.36 2.09 -1.89
C THR A 120 8.61 0.59 -2.08
N GLY A 121 8.60 0.14 -3.33
CA GLY A 121 9.07 -1.19 -3.71
C GLY A 121 10.56 -1.18 -4.00
N MET A 122 11.27 -2.22 -3.56
CA MET A 122 12.67 -2.49 -3.90
C MET A 122 12.69 -3.72 -4.80
N PHE A 123 13.15 -3.56 -6.05
CA PHE A 123 13.05 -4.64 -7.05
C PHE A 123 14.41 -5.07 -7.57
N ASP A 124 14.60 -6.37 -7.66
CA ASP A 124 15.61 -6.99 -8.49
C ASP A 124 15.05 -7.27 -9.88
N LEU A 125 15.90 -7.19 -10.88
CA LEU A 125 15.64 -7.64 -12.23
C LEU A 125 16.38 -8.96 -12.44
N ILE A 126 15.63 -10.05 -12.69
CA ILE A 126 16.15 -11.40 -12.79
C ILE A 126 15.88 -11.96 -14.20
N TYR A 127 16.62 -13.00 -14.58
CA TYR A 127 16.50 -13.71 -15.87
C TYR A 127 16.77 -12.85 -17.12
N THR A 128 17.42 -11.70 -16.96
CA THR A 128 17.81 -10.81 -18.06
C THR A 128 19.12 -10.13 -17.73
N ASN A 129 19.89 -9.80 -18.78
CA ASN A 129 21.12 -9.01 -18.69
C ASN A 129 20.93 -7.60 -19.27
N GLN A 130 19.69 -7.22 -19.52
CA GLN A 130 19.34 -5.92 -20.08
C GLN A 130 18.45 -5.15 -19.11
N GLU A 131 18.42 -3.83 -19.26
CA GLU A 131 17.45 -2.99 -18.57
C GLU A 131 16.05 -3.28 -19.13
N GLU A 132 15.05 -3.22 -18.26
CA GLU A 132 13.64 -3.37 -18.64
C GLU A 132 12.83 -2.18 -18.18
N THR A 133 11.83 -1.82 -18.96
CA THR A 133 10.90 -0.75 -18.63
C THR A 133 9.72 -1.30 -17.84
N CYS A 134 9.47 -0.76 -16.67
CA CYS A 134 8.22 -0.92 -15.96
C CYS A 134 7.30 0.25 -16.34
N ASP A 135 6.20 -0.04 -17.01
CA ASP A 135 5.28 0.98 -17.50
C ASP A 135 4.52 1.66 -16.36
N ILE A 136 4.12 2.90 -16.63
CA ILE A 136 3.25 3.67 -15.74
C ILE A 136 1.97 2.89 -15.44
N TYR A 137 1.49 2.98 -14.19
CA TYR A 137 0.29 2.33 -13.66
C TYR A 137 0.33 0.80 -13.62
N THR A 138 1.48 0.20 -13.93
CA THR A 138 1.70 -1.23 -13.66
C THR A 138 1.46 -1.54 -12.17
N ARG A 139 0.82 -2.68 -11.91
CA ARG A 139 0.53 -3.13 -10.53
C ARG A 139 1.41 -4.32 -10.19
N LEU A 140 2.55 -4.05 -9.56
CA LEU A 140 3.50 -5.09 -9.12
C LEU A 140 3.26 -5.52 -7.67
N LEU A 141 2.72 -4.62 -6.84
CA LEU A 141 2.57 -4.80 -5.41
C LEU A 141 1.12 -4.63 -4.96
N GLN A 142 0.82 -5.15 -3.78
CA GLN A 142 -0.45 -5.01 -3.09
C GLN A 142 -0.23 -4.81 -1.58
N ILE A 143 -1.07 -3.99 -0.95
CA ILE A 143 -1.12 -3.83 0.50
C ILE A 143 -2.08 -4.86 1.07
N CYS A 144 -1.67 -5.53 2.16
CA CYS A 144 -2.49 -6.50 2.88
C CYS A 144 -2.55 -6.15 4.37
N SER A 145 -3.70 -6.39 5.00
CA SER A 145 -3.84 -6.28 6.45
C SER A 145 -2.98 -7.31 7.18
N PRO A 146 -2.67 -7.09 8.49
CA PRO A 146 -1.80 -8.01 9.25
C PRO A 146 -2.32 -9.46 9.31
N THR A 147 -3.61 -9.66 9.15
CA THR A 147 -4.27 -10.97 9.24
C THR A 147 -4.81 -11.47 7.90
N LEU A 148 -4.50 -10.77 6.81
CA LEU A 148 -5.03 -11.03 5.46
C LEU A 148 -6.57 -10.93 5.36
N GLU A 149 -7.23 -10.43 6.40
CA GLU A 149 -8.66 -10.15 6.35
C GLU A 149 -8.93 -8.95 5.42
N PRO A 150 -10.03 -8.95 4.69
CA PRO A 150 -10.46 -7.82 3.90
C PRO A 150 -10.60 -6.54 4.74
N PHE A 151 -10.33 -5.40 4.16
CA PHE A 151 -10.30 -4.12 4.86
C PHE A 151 -10.87 -2.99 4.02
N LYS A 152 -11.42 -1.98 4.67
CA LYS A 152 -11.89 -0.76 4.01
C LYS A 152 -10.70 0.10 3.58
N VAL A 153 -10.81 0.78 2.45
CA VAL A 153 -9.84 1.76 1.98
C VAL A 153 -10.48 3.13 1.90
N VAL A 154 -9.76 4.15 2.33
CA VAL A 154 -10.20 5.56 2.33
C VAL A 154 -9.12 6.43 1.71
N LEU A 155 -9.47 7.20 0.69
CA LEU A 155 -8.61 8.21 0.11
C LEU A 155 -8.70 9.49 0.93
N VAL A 156 -7.57 10.06 1.34
CA VAL A 156 -7.50 11.32 2.09
C VAL A 156 -6.79 12.39 1.27
N ASN A 157 -7.29 13.61 1.36
CA ASN A 157 -6.79 14.73 0.56
C ASN A 157 -5.52 15.36 1.16
N ASP A 158 -5.29 15.19 2.47
CA ASP A 158 -4.22 15.82 3.20
C ASP A 158 -3.36 14.77 3.91
N ASP A 159 -2.04 14.93 3.80
CA ASP A 159 -1.02 14.13 4.50
C ASP A 159 -1.21 14.13 6.03
N ASN A 160 -1.63 15.27 6.60
CA ASN A 160 -1.91 15.39 8.04
C ASN A 160 -3.05 14.46 8.51
N SER A 161 -3.95 14.06 7.60
CA SER A 161 -5.02 13.11 7.89
C SER A 161 -4.50 11.69 8.21
N LEU A 162 -3.24 11.39 7.88
CA LEU A 162 -2.58 10.14 8.27
C LEU A 162 -2.06 10.16 9.72
N GLY A 163 -2.08 11.34 10.36
CA GLY A 163 -1.56 11.56 11.70
C GLY A 163 -0.02 11.63 11.77
N SER A 164 0.50 12.45 12.68
CA SER A 164 1.94 12.55 12.94
C SER A 164 2.41 11.42 13.87
N THR A 165 3.65 10.96 13.69
CA THR A 165 4.25 9.91 14.54
C THR A 165 5.72 10.23 14.80
N GLN A 166 6.29 9.65 15.86
CA GLN A 166 7.72 9.80 16.16
C GLN A 166 8.61 9.20 15.06
N ARG A 167 8.18 8.11 14.40
CA ARG A 167 8.94 7.45 13.33
C ARG A 167 8.92 8.24 12.02
N ASN A 168 7.82 8.90 11.73
CA ASN A 168 7.61 9.74 10.54
C ASN A 168 8.10 9.06 9.23
N THR A 169 9.08 9.64 8.53
CA THR A 169 9.61 9.14 7.23
C THR A 169 10.78 8.16 7.35
N GLY A 170 11.21 7.81 8.57
CA GLY A 170 12.35 6.89 8.78
C GLY A 170 12.06 5.47 8.28
N GLY A 171 12.83 5.00 7.28
CA GLY A 171 12.70 3.69 6.66
C GLY A 171 14.04 3.14 6.17
N PHE A 172 14.07 1.90 5.68
CA PHE A 172 15.23 1.22 5.06
C PHE A 172 16.53 1.30 5.89
N GLY A 173 16.47 0.98 7.19
CA GLY A 173 17.65 0.92 8.06
C GLY A 173 17.95 2.20 8.83
N SER A 174 17.03 3.17 8.90
CA SER A 174 17.22 4.40 9.71
C SER A 174 17.29 4.15 11.22
N THR A 175 16.99 2.95 11.69
CA THR A 175 17.00 2.58 13.13
C THR A 175 18.29 1.90 13.60
N GLY A 176 19.35 2.02 12.81
CA GLY A 176 20.71 1.66 13.25
C GLY A 176 21.29 0.42 12.57
N ARG A 177 22.57 0.51 12.33
CA ARG A 177 23.50 -0.62 12.29
C ARG A 177 24.01 -0.85 13.68
#